data_95e8829178854b36311af291aa80f664
#
_entry.id   95e8829178854b36311af291aa80f664
#
_cell.length_a   1.000
_cell.length_b   1.000
_cell.length_c   1.000
_cell.angle_alpha   90.00
_cell.angle_beta   90.00
_cell.angle_gamma   90.00
#
_symmetry.space_group_name_H-M   'P 1'
#
loop_
_entity.id
_entity.type
_entity.pdbx_description
1 polymer ?
#
loop_
_entity_poly.entity_id
_entity_poly.type
_entity_poly.pdbx_seq_one_letter_code
_entity_poly.pdbx_strand_id
1 'polypeptide(L)'
;GPAIADPNGFECWYEDGLVHRVGGPATTWEDGTQHWCQHGENHREDGPAIIRPDGKLEWWVNGVRKPLHEEANLTAAWNARTTDKA
;
A
#
# COMPACT_ATOMS: atom_id res chain seq x y z
N GLY A 1 -10.40 -10.50 -10.36
CA GLY A 1 -10.97 -9.94 -9.11
C GLY A 1 -10.26 -10.44 -7.88
N PRO A 2 -10.63 -9.96 -6.70
CA PRO A 2 -10.00 -10.39 -5.47
C PRO A 2 -10.30 -11.86 -5.18
N ALA A 3 -9.30 -12.59 -4.64
CA ALA A 3 -9.50 -13.97 -4.22
C ALA A 3 -10.40 -14.06 -2.99
N ILE A 4 -10.31 -13.05 -2.11
CA ILE A 4 -11.13 -12.93 -0.90
C ILE A 4 -11.73 -11.54 -0.88
N ALA A 5 -13.05 -11.44 -0.66
CA ALA A 5 -13.72 -10.17 -0.50
C ALA A 5 -14.87 -10.37 0.48
N ASP A 6 -14.72 -9.81 1.68
CA ASP A 6 -15.73 -9.91 2.72
C ASP A 6 -16.67 -8.72 2.70
N PRO A 7 -17.93 -8.89 3.12
CA PRO A 7 -18.88 -7.77 3.16
C PRO A 7 -18.46 -6.63 4.07
N ASN A 8 -17.59 -6.89 5.05
CA ASN A 8 -17.11 -5.89 5.99
C ASN A 8 -15.98 -5.01 5.44
N GLY A 9 -15.53 -5.27 4.20
CA GLY A 9 -14.51 -4.46 3.55
C GLY A 9 -13.14 -5.09 3.43
N PHE A 10 -12.92 -6.27 4.03
CA PHE A 10 -11.63 -6.96 3.85
C PHE A 10 -11.54 -7.54 2.44
N GLU A 11 -10.43 -7.25 1.74
CA GLU A 11 -10.15 -7.80 0.41
C GLU A 11 -8.69 -8.24 0.34
N CYS A 12 -8.45 -9.33 -0.36
CA CYS A 12 -7.11 -9.83 -0.60
C CYS A 12 -6.99 -10.37 -2.02
N TRP A 13 -5.95 -9.95 -2.73
CA TRP A 13 -5.70 -10.34 -4.12
C TRP A 13 -4.51 -11.28 -4.18
N TYR A 14 -4.65 -12.37 -4.90
CA TYR A 14 -3.60 -13.38 -5.05
C TYR A 14 -3.30 -13.63 -6.52
N GLU A 15 -2.05 -13.99 -6.80
CA GLU A 15 -1.63 -14.50 -8.10
C GLU A 15 -0.57 -15.57 -7.85
N ASP A 16 -0.74 -16.74 -8.46
CA ASP A 16 0.18 -17.87 -8.28
C ASP A 16 0.43 -18.21 -6.81
N GLY A 17 -0.59 -18.11 -5.97
CA GLY A 17 -0.50 -18.42 -4.55
C GLY A 17 0.15 -17.36 -3.68
N LEU A 18 0.55 -16.24 -4.25
CA LEU A 18 1.19 -15.13 -3.51
C LEU A 18 0.28 -13.90 -3.53
N VAL A 19 0.31 -13.14 -2.44
CA VAL A 19 -0.40 -11.86 -2.39
C VAL A 19 0.18 -10.95 -3.47
N HIS A 20 -0.70 -10.50 -4.39
CA HIS A 20 -0.22 -9.78 -5.55
C HIS A 20 -1.34 -8.98 -6.21
N ARG A 21 -1.05 -7.71 -6.50
CA ARG A 21 -1.92 -6.89 -7.35
C ARG A 21 -1.10 -5.78 -7.98
N VAL A 22 -1.33 -5.53 -9.27
CA VAL A 22 -0.76 -4.39 -9.98
C VAL A 22 -1.86 -3.32 -10.09
N GLY A 23 -1.52 -2.08 -9.78
CA GLY A 23 -2.42 -0.95 -9.95
C GLY A 23 -3.35 -0.68 -8.78
N GLY A 24 -3.20 -1.40 -7.68
CA GLY A 24 -4.00 -1.16 -6.48
C GLY A 24 -3.46 -1.91 -5.28
N PRO A 25 -4.06 -1.73 -4.10
CA PRO A 25 -3.62 -2.47 -2.92
C PRO A 25 -3.97 -3.95 -3.08
N ALA A 26 -3.03 -4.82 -2.74
CA ALA A 26 -3.25 -6.26 -2.78
C ALA A 26 -4.07 -6.74 -1.59
N THR A 27 -3.97 -6.04 -0.46
CA THR A 27 -4.78 -6.33 0.72
C THR A 27 -5.36 -5.04 1.25
N THR A 28 -6.65 -5.05 1.54
CA THR A 28 -7.35 -3.93 2.21
C THR A 28 -8.05 -4.51 3.42
N TRP A 29 -7.81 -3.92 4.60
CA TRP A 29 -8.45 -4.35 5.85
C TRP A 29 -9.72 -3.56 6.10
N GLU A 30 -10.52 -4.06 7.03
CA GLU A 30 -11.80 -3.45 7.42
C GLU A 30 -11.64 -2.01 7.90
N ASP A 31 -10.51 -1.69 8.54
CA ASP A 31 -10.26 -0.36 9.08
C ASP A 31 -9.72 0.61 8.02
N GLY A 32 -9.56 0.15 6.78
CA GLY A 32 -9.03 0.95 5.69
C GLY A 32 -7.52 0.84 5.49
N THR A 33 -6.82 0.05 6.30
CA THR A 33 -5.39 -0.19 6.08
C THR A 33 -5.19 -0.84 4.72
N GLN A 34 -4.22 -0.35 3.94
CA GLN A 34 -3.92 -0.88 2.61
C GLN A 34 -2.47 -1.35 2.55
N HIS A 35 -2.25 -2.51 1.96
CA HIS A 35 -0.93 -3.03 1.67
C HIS A 35 -0.80 -3.26 0.17
N TRP A 36 0.18 -2.64 -0.44
CA TRP A 36 0.52 -2.84 -1.85
C TRP A 36 1.60 -3.91 -1.92
N CYS A 37 1.28 -5.02 -2.56
CA CYS A 37 2.19 -6.17 -2.63
C CYS A 37 2.29 -6.68 -4.05
N GLN A 38 3.48 -7.14 -4.41
CA GLN A 38 3.71 -7.90 -5.63
C GLN A 38 4.57 -9.10 -5.29
N HIS A 39 4.18 -10.27 -5.79
CA HIS A 39 4.89 -11.54 -5.54
C HIS A 39 5.11 -11.82 -4.06
N GLY A 40 4.12 -11.49 -3.22
CA GLY A 40 4.18 -11.73 -1.78
C GLY A 40 5.00 -10.73 -0.98
N GLU A 41 5.57 -9.71 -1.62
CA GLU A 41 6.40 -8.71 -0.96
C GLU A 41 5.73 -7.33 -1.01
N ASN A 42 5.91 -6.55 0.06
CA ASN A 42 5.47 -5.16 0.04
C ASN A 42 6.22 -4.43 -1.06
N HIS A 43 5.48 -3.81 -1.97
CA HIS A 43 6.09 -3.15 -3.13
C HIS A 43 5.17 -2.11 -3.74
N ARG A 44 5.68 -0.90 -3.88
CA ARG A 44 5.01 0.15 -4.67
C ARG A 44 6.05 1.17 -5.09
N GLU A 45 6.06 1.53 -6.38
CA GLU A 45 7.04 2.47 -6.90
C GLU A 45 6.50 3.90 -6.96
N ASP A 46 5.20 4.07 -7.09
CA ASP A 46 4.59 5.39 -7.30
C ASP A 46 3.91 5.96 -6.05
N GLY A 47 4.14 5.36 -4.90
CA GLY A 47 3.54 5.82 -3.66
C GLY A 47 3.90 4.93 -2.49
N PRO A 48 3.29 5.16 -1.32
CA PRO A 48 3.55 4.31 -0.16
C PRO A 48 2.97 2.91 -0.36
N ALA A 49 3.71 1.89 0.07
CA ALA A 49 3.26 0.51 -0.03
C ALA A 49 2.27 0.14 1.07
N ILE A 50 2.37 0.79 2.23
CA ILE A 50 1.44 0.58 3.34
C ILE A 50 0.84 1.92 3.73
N ILE A 51 -0.49 1.97 3.77
CA ILE A 51 -1.24 3.17 4.16
C ILE A 51 -2.13 2.77 5.32
N ARG A 52 -1.98 3.46 6.47
CA ARG A 52 -2.76 3.18 7.67
C ARG A 52 -3.84 4.23 7.87
N PRO A 53 -4.94 3.88 8.55
CA PRO A 53 -6.06 4.83 8.73
C PRO A 53 -5.68 6.08 9.52
N ASP A 54 -4.63 6.02 10.36
CA ASP A 54 -4.15 7.17 11.12
C ASP A 54 -3.27 8.12 10.29
N GLY A 55 -3.09 7.82 9.00
CA GLY A 55 -2.27 8.63 8.10
C GLY A 55 -0.81 8.24 8.04
N LYS A 56 -0.40 7.21 8.78
CA LYS A 56 0.97 6.73 8.71
C LYS A 56 1.22 6.00 7.40
N LEU A 57 2.37 6.25 6.79
CA LEU A 57 2.75 5.69 5.51
C LEU A 57 4.08 4.95 5.64
N GLU A 58 4.20 3.82 4.92
CA GLU A 58 5.46 3.09 4.84
C GLU A 58 5.80 2.88 3.37
N TRP A 59 7.06 3.12 3.03
CA TRP A 59 7.55 3.05 1.66
C TRP A 59 8.42 1.81 1.50
N TRP A 60 7.99 0.90 0.63
CA TRP A 60 8.64 -0.38 0.41
C TRP A 60 8.83 -0.62 -1.08
N VAL A 61 9.98 -1.16 -1.45
CA VAL A 61 10.27 -1.60 -2.82
C VAL A 61 10.93 -2.98 -2.74
N ASN A 62 10.34 -3.94 -3.44
CA ASN A 62 10.83 -5.33 -3.48
C ASN A 62 11.05 -5.92 -2.08
N GLY A 63 10.12 -5.66 -1.17
CA GLY A 63 10.18 -6.19 0.19
C GLY A 63 11.14 -5.48 1.13
N VAL A 64 11.76 -4.39 0.68
CA VAL A 64 12.71 -3.63 1.49
C VAL A 64 12.14 -2.26 1.81
N ARG A 65 12.05 -1.94 3.10
CA ARG A 65 11.54 -0.65 3.55
C ARG A 65 12.59 0.44 3.36
N LYS A 66 12.16 1.61 2.90
CA LYS A 66 13.05 2.76 2.76
C LYS A 66 13.54 3.26 4.13
N PRO A 67 14.76 3.85 4.19
CA PRO A 67 15.24 4.45 5.44
C PRO A 67 14.30 5.54 5.96
N LEU A 68 14.29 5.75 7.28
CA LEU A 68 13.36 6.69 7.90
C LEU A 68 13.48 8.11 7.35
N HIS A 69 14.70 8.61 7.14
CA HIS A 69 14.88 9.96 6.60
C HIS A 69 14.36 10.09 5.17
N GLU A 70 14.49 9.02 4.38
CA GLU A 70 13.97 9.00 3.01
C GLU A 70 12.44 8.92 3.04
N GLU A 71 11.88 8.10 3.93
CA GLU A 71 10.43 8.02 4.10
C GLU A 71 9.82 9.36 4.48
N ALA A 72 10.48 10.12 5.36
CA ALA A 72 9.98 11.42 5.76
C ALA A 72 9.87 12.37 4.56
N ASN A 73 10.88 12.37 3.69
CA ASN A 73 10.87 13.20 2.48
C ASN A 73 9.80 12.74 1.49
N LEU A 74 9.66 11.42 1.30
CA LEU A 74 8.66 10.87 0.40
C LEU A 74 7.25 11.15 0.90
N THR A 75 7.02 11.02 2.20
CA THR A 75 5.72 11.29 2.81
C THR A 75 5.35 12.76 2.66
N ALA A 76 6.29 13.67 2.88
CA ALA A 76 6.03 15.10 2.71
C ALA A 76 5.65 15.42 1.26
N ALA A 77 6.36 14.84 0.29
CA ALA A 77 6.05 15.05 -1.12
C ALA A 77 4.69 14.44 -1.49
N TRP A 78 4.38 13.26 -0.95
CA TRP A 78 3.09 12.62 -1.19
C TRP A 78 1.93 13.45 -0.65
N ASN A 79 2.06 13.95 0.57
CA ASN A 79 1.02 14.76 1.19
C ASN A 79 0.85 16.11 0.47
N ALA A 80 1.94 16.70 -0.02
CA ALA A 80 1.87 17.93 -0.81
C ALA A 80 1.09 17.71 -2.11
N ARG A 81 1.28 16.55 -2.77
CA ARG A 81 0.54 16.23 -3.99
C ARG A 81 -0.96 16.13 -3.73
N THR A 82 -1.35 15.55 -2.60
CA THR A 82 -2.78 15.37 -2.30
C THR A 82 -3.43 16.67 -1.88
N THR A 83 -2.70 17.59 -1.26
CA THR A 83 -3.25 18.90 -0.86
C THR A 83 -3.32 19.89 -2.01
N ASP A 84 -2.47 19.75 -3.01
CA ASP A 84 -2.44 20.63 -4.18
C ASP A 84 -3.70 20.55 -5.04
N LYS A 85 -4.54 19.59 -4.78
CA LYS A 85 -5.76 19.41 -5.57
C LYS A 85 -6.97 20.12 -5.01
N ALA A 86 -6.77 20.84 -3.96
CA ALA A 86 -7.86 21.57 -3.30
C ALA A 86 -8.44 22.68 -4.18
#